data_6e9a992e5c2a41c57879e3338cd993db
#
_entry.id   6e9a992e5c2a41c57879e3338cd993db
#
_cell.length_a   1.000
_cell.length_b   1.000
_cell.length_c   1.000
_cell.angle_alpha   90.00
_cell.angle_beta   90.00
_cell.angle_gamma   90.00
#
_symmetry.space_group_name_H-M   'P 1'
#
loop_
_entity.id
_entity.type
_entity.pdbx_description
1 polymer ?
#
loop_
_entity_poly.entity_id
_entity_poly.type
_entity_poly.pdbx_seq_one_letter_code
_entity_poly.pdbx_strand_id
1 'polypeptide(L)'
;PDWGWKLAEPKDQSLKGDWWKSFQDPVLDQLEAQADATNQLLQVAMARVDQARAVAGIAKSKFFPQLSFDPSITHFHTQLNHVPSDLTATAYTIPLDLSYEVDLWGKIRRANQSALAQAEAVVANYYSVLLTLHGDVAMNYFLLRQLDAQITLLNETLELRKNSVRITDERFHAGLASELDLDLARTQVAQTKTLVSEAWHQRGDLQNALALLCGQSAPTFHIEPGDRKSVV
;
A
#
# COMPACT_ATOMS: atom_id res chain seq x y z
N PRO A 1 -20.53 32.13 -25.96
CA PRO A 1 -19.20 32.09 -25.36
C PRO A 1 -18.77 30.62 -25.32
N ASP A 2 -17.81 30.26 -26.21
CA ASP A 2 -17.20 28.95 -26.22
C ASP A 2 -16.30 28.82 -24.99
N TRP A 3 -16.81 28.18 -23.96
CA TRP A 3 -16.11 27.94 -22.69
C TRP A 3 -14.99 26.93 -22.82
N GLY A 4 -14.54 26.61 -24.04
CA GLY A 4 -13.38 25.68 -24.26
C GLY A 4 -13.63 24.23 -23.84
N TRP A 5 -14.87 23.82 -23.58
CA TRP A 5 -15.23 22.45 -23.26
C TRP A 5 -14.99 21.56 -24.44
N LYS A 6 -14.10 20.58 -24.30
CA LYS A 6 -13.92 19.48 -25.24
C LYS A 6 -14.76 18.30 -24.77
N LEU A 7 -15.37 17.57 -25.73
CA LEU A 7 -15.96 16.28 -25.42
C LEU A 7 -14.86 15.36 -24.86
N ALA A 8 -15.11 14.81 -23.69
CA ALA A 8 -14.21 13.84 -23.09
C ALA A 8 -14.27 12.52 -23.88
N GLU A 9 -13.14 12.07 -24.38
CA GLU A 9 -13.02 10.73 -24.94
C GLU A 9 -12.72 9.75 -23.80
N PRO A 10 -13.57 8.72 -23.58
CA PRO A 10 -13.30 7.70 -22.56
C PRO A 10 -11.99 6.98 -22.88
N LYS A 11 -11.06 6.93 -21.93
CA LYS A 11 -9.79 6.22 -22.02
C LYS A 11 -9.68 5.14 -20.94
N ASP A 12 -10.76 4.46 -20.65
CA ASP A 12 -10.87 3.50 -19.55
C ASP A 12 -9.95 2.28 -19.73
N GLN A 13 -9.57 1.98 -20.97
CA GLN A 13 -8.66 0.88 -21.31
C GLN A 13 -7.17 1.30 -21.25
N SER A 14 -6.87 2.58 -21.10
CA SER A 14 -5.47 3.02 -20.96
C SER A 14 -5.04 2.97 -19.50
N LEU A 15 -3.90 2.34 -19.23
CA LEU A 15 -3.23 2.44 -17.93
C LEU A 15 -2.94 3.91 -17.65
N LYS A 16 -3.25 4.38 -16.44
CA LYS A 16 -3.07 5.80 -16.08
C LYS A 16 -1.60 6.24 -16.02
N GLY A 17 -0.65 5.29 -16.05
CA GLY A 17 0.78 5.57 -16.07
C GLY A 17 1.24 6.48 -14.94
N ASP A 18 2.27 7.26 -15.18
CA ASP A 18 2.92 8.15 -14.22
C ASP A 18 2.16 9.50 -14.12
N TRP A 19 0.86 9.46 -13.78
CA TRP A 19 -0.01 10.64 -13.76
C TRP A 19 0.46 11.73 -12.80
N TRP A 20 1.19 11.37 -11.72
CA TRP A 20 1.74 12.31 -10.73
C TRP A 20 2.84 13.21 -11.31
N LYS A 21 3.51 12.81 -12.39
CA LYS A 21 4.49 13.65 -13.09
C LYS A 21 3.91 14.95 -13.62
N SER A 22 2.57 15.03 -13.78
CA SER A 22 1.88 16.26 -14.13
C SER A 22 2.07 17.36 -13.09
N PHE A 23 2.38 17.01 -11.84
CA PHE A 23 2.66 17.97 -10.76
C PHE A 23 4.08 18.54 -10.78
N GLN A 24 5.00 17.98 -11.59
CA GLN A 24 6.38 18.42 -11.74
C GLN A 24 7.14 18.57 -10.41
N ASP A 25 6.87 17.68 -9.47
CA ASP A 25 7.46 17.66 -8.13
C ASP A 25 8.46 16.51 -8.00
N PRO A 26 9.80 16.80 -7.97
CA PRO A 26 10.81 15.77 -7.94
C PRO A 26 10.82 14.96 -6.64
N VAL A 27 10.29 15.51 -5.52
CA VAL A 27 10.20 14.79 -4.26
C VAL A 27 9.09 13.75 -4.35
N LEU A 28 7.94 14.12 -4.94
CA LEU A 28 6.86 13.18 -5.20
C LEU A 28 7.31 12.07 -6.14
N ASP A 29 8.02 12.39 -7.22
CA ASP A 29 8.56 11.41 -8.16
C ASP A 29 9.47 10.38 -7.48
N GLN A 30 10.31 10.83 -6.55
CA GLN A 30 11.19 9.94 -5.77
C GLN A 30 10.40 9.03 -4.81
N LEU A 31 9.38 9.57 -4.13
CA LEU A 31 8.54 8.80 -3.21
C LEU A 31 7.75 7.72 -3.95
N GLU A 32 7.18 8.05 -5.11
CA GLU A 32 6.47 7.10 -5.95
C GLU A 32 7.38 5.98 -6.45
N ALA A 33 8.56 6.32 -6.99
CA ALA A 33 9.54 5.34 -7.44
C ALA A 33 10.02 4.43 -6.30
N GLN A 34 10.15 4.98 -5.10
CA GLN A 34 10.52 4.21 -3.91
C GLN A 34 9.39 3.30 -3.46
N ALA A 35 8.14 3.77 -3.45
CA ALA A 35 6.97 2.96 -3.11
C ALA A 35 6.84 1.77 -4.07
N ASP A 36 7.03 1.97 -5.38
CA ASP A 36 7.03 0.90 -6.37
C ASP A 36 8.07 -0.18 -6.08
N ALA A 37 9.26 0.22 -5.64
CA ALA A 37 10.36 -0.71 -5.41
C ALA A 37 10.23 -1.51 -4.09
N THR A 38 9.64 -0.91 -3.05
CA THR A 38 9.78 -1.42 -1.68
C THR A 38 8.47 -1.71 -0.96
N ASN A 39 7.32 -1.30 -1.52
CA ASN A 39 6.03 -1.50 -0.87
C ASN A 39 5.67 -2.99 -0.75
N GLN A 40 5.42 -3.45 0.48
CA GLN A 40 5.16 -4.85 0.78
C GLN A 40 3.80 -5.35 0.22
N LEU A 41 2.79 -4.48 0.18
CA LEU A 41 1.48 -4.85 -0.38
C LEU A 41 1.57 -5.08 -1.89
N LEU A 42 2.38 -4.28 -2.58
CA LEU A 42 2.64 -4.45 -4.00
C LEU A 42 3.39 -5.77 -4.28
N GLN A 43 4.37 -6.12 -3.44
CA GLN A 43 5.07 -7.41 -3.52
C GLN A 43 4.12 -8.60 -3.30
N VAL A 44 3.21 -8.51 -2.33
CA VAL A 44 2.16 -9.51 -2.12
C VAL A 44 1.25 -9.64 -3.34
N ALA A 45 0.85 -8.52 -3.94
CA ALA A 45 0.02 -8.52 -5.14
C ALA A 45 0.76 -9.19 -6.32
N MET A 46 2.07 -8.94 -6.48
CA MET A 46 2.90 -9.59 -7.50
C MET A 46 3.04 -11.10 -7.26
N ALA A 47 3.27 -11.54 -6.03
CA ALA A 47 3.32 -12.95 -5.67
C ALA A 47 1.99 -13.68 -5.98
N ARG A 48 0.85 -12.99 -5.82
CA ARG A 48 -0.46 -13.53 -6.22
C ARG A 48 -0.59 -13.71 -7.73
N VAL A 49 0.00 -12.83 -8.52
CA VAL A 49 0.07 -12.99 -9.99
C VAL A 49 0.85 -14.26 -10.34
N ASP A 50 2.00 -14.48 -9.72
CA ASP A 50 2.82 -15.68 -9.97
C ASP A 50 2.09 -16.95 -9.52
N GLN A 51 1.40 -16.92 -8.38
CA GLN A 51 0.54 -18.01 -7.94
C GLN A 51 -0.57 -18.33 -8.94
N ALA A 52 -1.27 -17.31 -9.44
CA ALA A 52 -2.35 -17.50 -10.41
C ALA A 52 -1.84 -18.08 -11.75
N ARG A 53 -0.66 -17.64 -12.20
CA ARG A 53 0.03 -18.19 -13.37
C ARG A 53 0.41 -19.66 -13.17
N ALA A 54 0.91 -20.01 -11.98
CA ALA A 54 1.24 -21.40 -11.65
C ALA A 54 -0.02 -22.29 -11.64
N VAL A 55 -1.15 -21.80 -11.09
CA VAL A 55 -2.44 -22.51 -11.11
C VAL A 55 -2.92 -22.72 -12.56
N ALA A 56 -2.79 -21.72 -13.42
CA ALA A 56 -3.09 -21.87 -14.85
C ALA A 56 -2.18 -22.94 -15.51
N GLY A 57 -0.90 -23.00 -15.13
CA GLY A 57 0.02 -24.06 -15.54
C GLY A 57 -0.43 -25.45 -15.10
N ILE A 58 -0.92 -25.60 -13.86
CA ILE A 58 -1.50 -26.85 -13.36
C ILE A 58 -2.76 -27.24 -14.15
N ALA A 59 -3.64 -26.26 -14.47
CA ALA A 59 -4.80 -26.55 -15.30
C ALA A 59 -4.39 -27.03 -16.71
N LYS A 60 -3.35 -26.42 -17.28
CA LYS A 60 -2.77 -26.81 -18.59
C LYS A 60 -2.14 -28.21 -18.57
N SER A 61 -1.54 -28.63 -17.43
CA SER A 61 -0.91 -29.96 -17.34
C SER A 61 -1.89 -31.11 -17.53
N LYS A 62 -3.20 -30.89 -17.28
CA LYS A 62 -4.26 -31.90 -17.50
C LYS A 62 -4.49 -32.24 -18.98
N PHE A 63 -3.93 -31.49 -19.91
CA PHE A 63 -3.92 -31.88 -21.34
C PHE A 63 -2.96 -33.04 -21.64
N PHE A 64 -2.06 -33.37 -20.72
CA PHE A 64 -1.05 -34.40 -20.87
C PHE A 64 -1.32 -35.57 -19.95
N PRO A 65 -0.86 -36.78 -20.28
CA PRO A 65 -0.90 -37.91 -19.37
C PRO A 65 -0.19 -37.59 -18.05
N GLN A 66 -0.80 -38.01 -16.96
CA GLN A 66 -0.22 -37.88 -15.61
C GLN A 66 0.50 -39.19 -15.26
N LEU A 67 1.77 -39.08 -14.94
CA LEU A 67 2.59 -40.18 -14.47
C LEU A 67 2.87 -39.99 -13.00
N SER A 68 2.48 -40.98 -12.17
CA SER A 68 2.81 -41.00 -10.74
C SER A 68 3.70 -42.18 -10.40
N PHE A 69 4.61 -41.97 -9.48
CA PHE A 69 5.54 -42.96 -8.94
C PHE A 69 5.54 -42.84 -7.41
N ASP A 70 5.02 -43.83 -6.72
CA ASP A 70 4.81 -43.80 -5.28
C ASP A 70 5.36 -45.08 -4.60
N PRO A 71 6.68 -45.20 -4.50
CA PRO A 71 7.33 -46.38 -3.91
C PRO A 71 7.04 -46.44 -2.41
N SER A 72 6.65 -47.60 -1.93
CA SER A 72 6.39 -47.84 -0.52
C SER A 72 7.03 -49.11 0.00
N ILE A 73 7.43 -49.09 1.27
CA ILE A 73 7.92 -50.22 2.02
C ILE A 73 6.99 -50.44 3.20
N THR A 74 6.33 -51.60 3.21
CA THR A 74 5.44 -51.96 4.29
C THR A 74 5.99 -53.15 5.04
N HIS A 75 6.26 -52.96 6.31
CA HIS A 75 6.61 -54.06 7.23
C HIS A 75 5.38 -54.44 8.04
N PHE A 76 4.95 -55.69 7.95
CA PHE A 76 3.77 -56.16 8.66
C PHE A 76 4.05 -57.46 9.42
N HIS A 77 3.40 -57.56 10.57
CA HIS A 77 3.38 -58.74 11.41
C HIS A 77 1.92 -59.21 11.55
N THR A 78 1.68 -60.44 11.19
CA THR A 78 0.30 -61.02 11.27
C THR A 78 0.35 -62.31 12.03
N GLN A 79 -0.61 -62.48 12.95
CA GLN A 79 -0.84 -63.76 13.64
C GLN A 79 -1.94 -64.52 12.88
N LEU A 80 -1.60 -65.71 12.39
CA LEU A 80 -2.58 -66.58 11.75
C LEU A 80 -3.37 -67.35 12.81
N ASN A 81 -4.64 -67.06 12.92
CA ASN A 81 -5.52 -67.80 13.81
C ASN A 81 -5.55 -69.28 13.41
N HIS A 82 -5.22 -70.20 14.38
CA HIS A 82 -5.15 -71.63 14.27
C HIS A 82 -3.86 -72.24 13.74
N VAL A 83 -2.79 -71.45 13.51
CA VAL A 83 -1.47 -71.99 13.25
C VAL A 83 -0.49 -71.29 14.20
N PRO A 84 0.34 -72.03 14.97
CA PRO A 84 1.30 -71.43 15.90
C PRO A 84 2.52 -70.90 15.14
N SER A 85 2.30 -69.94 14.26
CA SER A 85 3.37 -69.23 13.56
C SER A 85 2.97 -67.78 13.30
N ASP A 86 3.79 -66.88 13.82
CA ASP A 86 3.72 -65.44 13.49
C ASP A 86 4.40 -65.23 12.14
N LEU A 87 3.69 -64.62 11.22
CA LEU A 87 4.26 -64.21 9.93
C LEU A 87 4.73 -62.75 10.00
N THR A 88 6.01 -62.52 9.91
CA THR A 88 6.58 -61.19 9.71
C THR A 88 7.13 -61.12 8.30
N ALA A 89 6.66 -60.12 7.54
CA ALA A 89 7.13 -59.91 6.17
C ALA A 89 7.33 -58.43 5.86
N THR A 90 8.22 -58.16 4.93
CA THR A 90 8.40 -56.82 4.37
C THR A 90 8.02 -56.84 2.89
N ALA A 91 7.05 -56.03 2.53
CA ALA A 91 6.63 -55.85 1.14
C ALA A 91 7.24 -54.56 0.57
N TYR A 92 7.84 -54.67 -0.58
CA TYR A 92 8.32 -53.54 -1.38
C TYR A 92 7.37 -53.37 -2.57
N THR A 93 6.74 -52.21 -2.64
CA THR A 93 5.82 -51.89 -3.73
C THR A 93 6.39 -50.74 -4.55
N ILE A 94 6.53 -50.90 -5.85
CA ILE A 94 7.11 -49.92 -6.75
C ILE A 94 6.10 -49.70 -7.89
N PRO A 95 5.00 -48.98 -7.66
CA PRO A 95 3.99 -48.71 -8.67
C PRO A 95 4.43 -47.60 -9.61
N LEU A 96 4.08 -47.75 -10.85
CA LEU A 96 4.15 -46.72 -11.90
C LEU A 96 2.77 -46.60 -12.52
N ASP A 97 2.04 -45.52 -12.21
CA ASP A 97 0.68 -45.32 -12.66
C ASP A 97 0.63 -44.23 -13.74
N LEU A 98 0.04 -44.58 -14.88
CA LEU A 98 -0.21 -43.61 -15.98
C LEU A 98 -1.71 -43.40 -16.11
N SER A 99 -2.17 -42.19 -15.94
CA SER A 99 -3.57 -41.80 -16.14
C SER A 99 -3.71 -40.68 -17.17
N TYR A 100 -4.72 -40.81 -18.04
CA TYR A 100 -5.04 -39.81 -19.06
C TYR A 100 -6.54 -39.71 -19.28
N GLU A 101 -7.12 -38.49 -19.17
CA GLU A 101 -8.52 -38.22 -19.45
C GLU A 101 -8.66 -37.56 -20.84
N VAL A 102 -9.31 -38.28 -21.78
CA VAL A 102 -9.58 -37.74 -23.11
C VAL A 102 -10.71 -36.71 -23.02
N ASP A 103 -10.45 -35.48 -23.45
CA ASP A 103 -11.39 -34.36 -23.34
C ASP A 103 -12.42 -34.33 -24.51
N LEU A 104 -13.40 -35.26 -24.49
CA LEU A 104 -14.41 -35.36 -25.52
C LEU A 104 -15.43 -34.19 -25.47
N TRP A 105 -15.80 -33.76 -24.29
CA TRP A 105 -16.82 -32.71 -24.08
C TRP A 105 -16.24 -31.34 -23.71
N GLY A 106 -14.93 -31.16 -23.71
CA GLY A 106 -14.29 -29.88 -23.47
C GLY A 106 -14.15 -29.49 -22.02
N LYS A 107 -14.31 -30.44 -21.07
CA LYS A 107 -14.14 -30.21 -19.62
C LYS A 107 -12.77 -29.60 -19.29
N ILE A 108 -11.69 -30.24 -19.77
CA ILE A 108 -10.31 -29.82 -19.54
C ILE A 108 -10.02 -28.49 -20.25
N ARG A 109 -10.49 -28.33 -21.50
CA ARG A 109 -10.37 -27.07 -22.26
C ARG A 109 -11.04 -25.91 -21.52
N ARG A 110 -12.26 -26.10 -21.02
CA ARG A 110 -12.99 -25.05 -20.28
C ARG A 110 -12.37 -24.75 -18.94
N ALA A 111 -11.88 -25.76 -18.23
CA ALA A 111 -11.15 -25.57 -16.97
C ALA A 111 -9.86 -24.75 -17.18
N ASN A 112 -9.09 -25.03 -18.25
CA ASN A 112 -7.91 -24.26 -18.60
C ASN A 112 -8.25 -22.80 -19.00
N GLN A 113 -9.31 -22.58 -19.80
CA GLN A 113 -9.79 -21.24 -20.13
C GLN A 113 -10.18 -20.44 -18.88
N SER A 114 -10.89 -21.09 -17.94
CA SER A 114 -11.26 -20.47 -16.66
C SER A 114 -10.02 -20.08 -15.84
N ALA A 115 -9.02 -20.95 -15.76
CA ALA A 115 -7.78 -20.67 -15.01
C ALA A 115 -6.96 -19.53 -15.64
N LEU A 116 -6.91 -19.45 -16.97
CA LEU A 116 -6.27 -18.33 -17.68
C LEU A 116 -6.99 -17.01 -17.44
N ALA A 117 -8.32 -16.98 -17.56
CA ALA A 117 -9.12 -15.79 -17.29
C ALA A 117 -8.97 -15.33 -15.81
N GLN A 118 -8.87 -16.29 -14.88
CA GLN A 118 -8.60 -15.97 -13.46
C GLN A 118 -7.20 -15.35 -13.28
N ALA A 119 -6.19 -15.85 -13.99
CA ALA A 119 -4.85 -15.26 -13.94
C ALA A 119 -4.85 -13.82 -14.51
N GLU A 120 -5.57 -13.56 -15.60
CA GLU A 120 -5.75 -12.22 -16.17
C GLU A 120 -6.46 -11.28 -15.18
N ALA A 121 -7.48 -11.75 -14.46
CA ALA A 121 -8.19 -10.98 -13.44
C ALA A 121 -7.26 -10.61 -12.26
N VAL A 122 -6.36 -11.51 -11.85
CA VAL A 122 -5.37 -11.22 -10.80
C VAL A 122 -4.34 -10.19 -11.28
N VAL A 123 -3.93 -10.23 -12.55
CA VAL A 123 -3.06 -9.19 -13.15
C VAL A 123 -3.76 -7.83 -13.14
N ALA A 124 -5.04 -7.77 -13.52
CA ALA A 124 -5.80 -6.52 -13.47
C ALA A 124 -5.92 -5.98 -12.03
N ASN A 125 -6.10 -6.87 -11.04
CA ASN A 125 -6.10 -6.49 -9.63
C ASN A 125 -4.75 -5.93 -9.16
N TYR A 126 -3.62 -6.46 -9.63
CA TYR A 126 -2.29 -5.90 -9.36
C TYR A 126 -2.20 -4.43 -9.80
N TYR A 127 -2.65 -4.11 -11.01
CA TYR A 127 -2.67 -2.71 -11.48
C TYR A 127 -3.63 -1.82 -10.68
N SER A 128 -4.72 -2.36 -10.15
CA SER A 128 -5.61 -1.63 -9.24
C SER A 128 -4.92 -1.29 -7.93
N VAL A 129 -4.18 -2.25 -7.34
CA VAL A 129 -3.39 -2.04 -6.12
C VAL A 129 -2.30 -0.99 -6.37
N LEU A 130 -1.59 -1.07 -7.49
CA LEU A 130 -0.57 -0.11 -7.89
C LEU A 130 -1.14 1.31 -8.01
N LEU A 131 -2.27 1.47 -8.69
CA LEU A 131 -2.93 2.77 -8.82
C LEU A 131 -3.36 3.35 -7.47
N THR A 132 -3.88 2.50 -6.57
CA THR A 132 -4.26 2.90 -5.22
C THR A 132 -3.03 3.35 -4.43
N LEU A 133 -1.93 2.61 -4.50
CA LEU A 133 -0.67 2.97 -3.85
C LEU A 133 -0.18 4.36 -4.28
N HIS A 134 -0.13 4.62 -5.60
CA HIS A 134 0.25 5.95 -6.12
C HIS A 134 -0.71 7.04 -5.64
N GLY A 135 -2.03 6.76 -5.58
CA GLY A 135 -3.00 7.70 -5.04
C GLY A 135 -2.76 8.01 -3.56
N ASP A 136 -2.46 7.01 -2.76
CA ASP A 136 -2.22 7.15 -1.32
C ASP A 136 -0.91 7.90 -1.05
N VAL A 137 0.17 7.63 -1.80
CA VAL A 137 1.44 8.35 -1.69
C VAL A 137 1.25 9.82 -2.03
N ALA A 138 0.64 10.13 -3.18
CA ALA A 138 0.41 11.50 -3.60
C ALA A 138 -0.48 12.27 -2.61
N MET A 139 -1.58 11.65 -2.14
CA MET A 139 -2.50 12.26 -1.18
C MET A 139 -1.80 12.61 0.13
N ASN A 140 -1.09 11.65 0.74
CA ASN A 140 -0.38 11.89 1.99
C ASN A 140 0.74 12.92 1.84
N TYR A 141 1.44 12.92 0.69
CA TYR A 141 2.45 13.91 0.38
C TYR A 141 1.86 15.34 0.30
N PHE A 142 0.76 15.54 -0.41
CA PHE A 142 0.15 16.86 -0.50
C PHE A 142 -0.46 17.34 0.81
N LEU A 143 -1.03 16.44 1.61
CA LEU A 143 -1.50 16.77 2.96
C LEU A 143 -0.32 17.19 3.87
N LEU A 144 0.82 16.52 3.76
CA LEU A 144 2.03 16.89 4.49
C LEU A 144 2.51 18.29 4.08
N ARG A 145 2.53 18.61 2.78
CA ARG A 145 2.90 19.94 2.27
C ARG A 145 1.90 21.03 2.70
N GLN A 146 0.62 20.70 2.79
CA GLN A 146 -0.39 21.60 3.36
C GLN A 146 -0.09 21.90 4.83
N LEU A 147 0.28 20.92 5.63
CA LEU A 147 0.66 21.12 7.03
C LEU A 147 1.96 21.93 7.16
N ASP A 148 2.93 21.76 6.28
CA ASP A 148 4.13 22.60 6.25
C ASP A 148 3.78 24.09 6.09
N ALA A 149 2.90 24.42 5.14
CA ALA A 149 2.42 25.77 4.93
C ALA A 149 1.60 26.30 6.13
N GLN A 150 0.75 25.45 6.71
CA GLN A 150 -0.03 25.80 7.91
C GLN A 150 0.86 26.08 9.11
N ILE A 151 1.91 25.28 9.35
CA ILE A 151 2.88 25.47 10.44
C ILE A 151 3.61 26.81 10.26
N THR A 152 4.00 27.14 9.04
CA THR A 152 4.65 28.42 8.74
C THR A 152 3.72 29.58 9.11
N LEU A 153 2.47 29.57 8.65
CA LEU A 153 1.47 30.60 8.96
C LEU A 153 1.17 30.70 10.48
N LEU A 154 1.06 29.56 11.15
CA LEU A 154 0.82 29.54 12.60
C LEU A 154 2.00 30.11 13.39
N ASN A 155 3.23 29.87 12.97
CA ASN A 155 4.43 30.44 13.59
C ASN A 155 4.47 31.97 13.38
N GLU A 156 4.18 32.46 12.20
CA GLU A 156 4.07 33.91 11.94
C GLU A 156 2.98 34.54 12.83
N THR A 157 1.81 33.89 12.91
CA THR A 157 0.70 34.32 13.76
C THR A 157 1.11 34.35 15.24
N LEU A 158 1.86 33.35 15.68
CA LEU A 158 2.38 33.27 17.05
C LEU A 158 3.28 34.47 17.38
N GLU A 159 4.18 34.85 16.47
CA GLU A 159 5.05 36.00 16.68
C GLU A 159 4.26 37.32 16.72
N LEU A 160 3.25 37.48 15.86
CA LEU A 160 2.35 38.65 15.92
C LEU A 160 1.57 38.73 17.25
N ARG A 161 1.07 37.58 17.75
CA ARG A 161 0.36 37.51 19.03
C ARG A 161 1.29 37.78 20.24
N LYS A 162 2.53 37.29 20.21
CA LYS A 162 3.54 37.62 21.23
C LYS A 162 3.82 39.13 21.27
N ASN A 163 3.93 39.77 20.11
CA ASN A 163 4.10 41.22 20.05
C ASN A 163 2.87 41.97 20.57
N SER A 164 1.65 41.47 20.29
CA SER A 164 0.42 42.03 20.88
C SER A 164 0.42 41.95 22.43
N VAL A 165 0.85 40.81 23.01
CA VAL A 165 0.98 40.67 24.46
C VAL A 165 1.96 41.70 24.99
N ARG A 166 3.13 41.90 24.36
CA ARG A 166 4.13 42.91 24.79
C ARG A 166 3.53 44.33 24.83
N ILE A 167 2.82 44.72 23.75
CA ILE A 167 2.17 46.03 23.66
C ILE A 167 1.10 46.19 24.75
N THR A 168 0.28 45.16 24.96
CA THR A 168 -0.79 45.20 25.99
C THR A 168 -0.22 45.27 27.39
N ASP A 169 0.89 44.55 27.65
CA ASP A 169 1.60 44.56 28.93
C ASP A 169 2.18 45.95 29.22
N GLU A 170 2.82 46.63 28.26
CA GLU A 170 3.31 48.00 28.38
C GLU A 170 2.16 48.98 28.68
N ARG A 171 1.01 48.82 28.00
CA ARG A 171 -0.18 49.64 28.27
C ARG A 171 -0.80 49.37 29.63
N PHE A 172 -0.81 48.13 30.11
CA PHE A 172 -1.26 47.78 31.43
C PHE A 172 -0.41 48.45 32.50
N HIS A 173 0.92 48.39 32.36
CA HIS A 173 1.83 49.08 33.31
C HIS A 173 1.70 50.61 33.28
N ALA A 174 1.29 51.17 32.15
CA ALA A 174 0.99 52.59 32.02
C ALA A 174 -0.43 52.95 32.51
N GLY A 175 -1.21 51.98 33.03
CA GLY A 175 -2.59 52.21 33.49
C GLY A 175 -3.61 52.42 32.33
N LEU A 176 -3.27 52.10 31.09
CA LEU A 176 -4.06 52.29 29.90
C LEU A 176 -4.79 51.04 29.39
N ALA A 177 -4.58 49.87 30.03
CA ALA A 177 -5.26 48.61 29.75
C ALA A 177 -5.60 47.89 31.06
N SER A 178 -6.62 47.02 31.00
CA SER A 178 -6.99 46.18 32.16
C SER A 178 -6.16 44.89 32.24
N GLU A 179 -6.10 44.28 33.42
CA GLU A 179 -5.51 42.96 33.60
C GLU A 179 -6.22 41.88 32.76
N LEU A 180 -7.56 42.04 32.59
CA LEU A 180 -8.34 41.14 31.72
C LEU A 180 -7.87 41.21 30.24
N ASP A 181 -7.55 42.40 29.72
CA ASP A 181 -7.05 42.55 28.36
C ASP A 181 -5.72 41.84 28.16
N LEU A 182 -4.80 41.91 29.19
CA LEU A 182 -3.52 41.27 29.18
C LEU A 182 -3.69 39.74 29.21
N ASP A 183 -4.55 39.22 30.08
CA ASP A 183 -4.79 37.77 30.19
C ASP A 183 -5.50 37.18 28.97
N LEU A 184 -6.40 37.93 28.35
CA LEU A 184 -6.97 37.55 27.05
C LEU A 184 -5.88 37.44 25.98
N ALA A 185 -4.96 38.40 25.90
CA ALA A 185 -3.86 38.35 24.93
C ALA A 185 -2.91 37.16 25.22
N ARG A 186 -2.59 36.89 26.48
CA ARG A 186 -1.78 35.71 26.89
C ARG A 186 -2.47 34.40 26.54
N THR A 187 -3.79 34.31 26.74
CA THR A 187 -4.60 33.14 26.37
C THR A 187 -4.52 32.86 24.87
N GLN A 188 -4.59 33.89 24.02
CA GLN A 188 -4.45 33.74 22.58
C GLN A 188 -3.08 33.22 22.17
N VAL A 189 -2.00 33.64 22.81
CA VAL A 189 -0.65 33.09 22.60
C VAL A 189 -0.61 31.60 22.98
N ALA A 190 -1.17 31.23 24.13
CA ALA A 190 -1.22 29.83 24.56
C ALA A 190 -1.99 28.93 23.60
N GLN A 191 -3.17 29.40 23.14
CA GLN A 191 -3.97 28.70 22.13
C GLN A 191 -3.21 28.50 20.81
N THR A 192 -2.51 29.55 20.34
CA THR A 192 -1.73 29.43 19.10
C THR A 192 -0.57 28.45 19.24
N LYS A 193 0.11 28.41 20.37
CA LYS A 193 1.15 27.41 20.66
C LYS A 193 0.59 25.99 20.59
N THR A 194 -0.61 25.77 21.13
CA THR A 194 -1.28 24.46 21.05
C THR A 194 -1.54 24.06 19.60
N LEU A 195 -2.04 24.99 18.77
CA LEU A 195 -2.29 24.73 17.34
C LEU A 195 -0.99 24.40 16.57
N VAL A 196 0.12 25.09 16.89
CA VAL A 196 1.43 24.78 16.30
C VAL A 196 1.86 23.34 16.68
N SER A 197 1.73 22.98 17.95
CA SER A 197 2.11 21.64 18.43
C SER A 197 1.25 20.55 17.79
N GLU A 198 -0.06 20.79 17.64
CA GLU A 198 -1.00 19.90 17.00
C GLU A 198 -0.65 19.69 15.52
N ALA A 199 -0.34 20.77 14.80
CA ALA A 199 0.05 20.70 13.39
C ALA A 199 1.36 19.91 13.19
N TRP A 200 2.32 20.06 14.09
CA TRP A 200 3.55 19.25 14.09
C TRP A 200 3.29 17.76 14.34
N HIS A 201 2.35 17.45 15.25
CA HIS A 201 1.95 16.06 15.51
C HIS A 201 1.34 15.44 14.25
N GLN A 202 0.34 16.10 13.65
CA GLN A 202 -0.31 15.63 12.44
C GLN A 202 0.67 15.47 11.28
N ARG A 203 1.66 16.38 11.15
CA ARG A 203 2.74 16.26 10.17
C ARG A 203 3.57 14.99 10.40
N GLY A 204 3.89 14.68 11.66
CA GLY A 204 4.60 13.47 12.03
C GLY A 204 3.83 12.21 11.65
N ASP A 205 2.54 12.18 11.86
CA ASP A 205 1.67 11.05 11.49
C ASP A 205 1.66 10.82 9.98
N LEU A 206 1.54 11.89 9.17
CA LEU A 206 1.60 11.78 7.71
C LEU A 206 2.99 11.34 7.21
N GLN A 207 4.06 11.82 7.84
CA GLN A 207 5.41 11.37 7.52
C GLN A 207 5.59 9.87 7.82
N ASN A 208 5.06 9.38 8.93
CA ASN A 208 5.07 7.96 9.28
C ASN A 208 4.22 7.12 8.31
N ALA A 209 3.07 7.65 7.87
CA ALA A 209 2.25 7.00 6.84
C ALA A 209 3.00 6.87 5.50
N LEU A 210 3.67 7.94 5.07
CA LEU A 210 4.52 7.91 3.87
C LEU A 210 5.69 6.92 4.01
N ALA A 211 6.35 6.87 5.18
CA ALA A 211 7.39 5.88 5.45
C ALA A 211 6.88 4.45 5.26
N LEU A 212 5.68 4.15 5.78
CA LEU A 212 5.05 2.84 5.61
C LEU A 212 4.75 2.52 4.14
N LEU A 213 4.19 3.48 3.40
CA LEU A 213 3.90 3.32 1.97
C LEU A 213 5.18 3.10 1.15
N CYS A 214 6.26 3.80 1.49
CA CYS A 214 7.58 3.64 0.89
C CYS A 214 8.38 2.45 1.47
N GLY A 215 7.79 1.59 2.31
CA GLY A 215 8.47 0.42 2.89
C GLY A 215 9.69 0.76 3.75
N GLN A 216 9.74 1.96 4.32
CA GLN A 216 10.83 2.41 5.17
C GLN A 216 10.48 2.42 6.65
N SER A 217 11.52 2.40 7.47
CA SER A 217 11.37 2.54 8.92
C SER A 217 11.06 4.00 9.27
N ALA A 218 9.95 4.26 9.98
CA ALA A 218 9.53 5.59 10.35
C ALA A 218 10.62 6.46 11.06
N PRO A 219 11.48 5.92 11.96
CA PRO A 219 12.52 6.70 12.59
C PRO A 219 13.63 7.20 11.65
N THR A 220 13.83 6.54 10.52
CA THR A 220 14.90 6.89 9.56
C THR A 220 14.38 7.68 8.36
N PHE A 221 13.06 7.73 8.21
CA PHE A 221 12.41 8.43 7.11
C PHE A 221 12.16 9.89 7.48
N HIS A 222 12.70 10.80 6.68
CA HIS A 222 12.54 12.23 6.90
C HIS A 222 12.27 12.95 5.58
N ILE A 223 11.26 13.81 5.60
CA ILE A 223 10.94 14.73 4.50
C ILE A 223 11.15 16.14 5.04
N GLU A 224 12.08 16.88 4.42
CA GLU A 224 12.34 18.27 4.79
C GLU A 224 11.07 19.13 4.64
N PRO A 225 10.76 19.97 5.64
CA PRO A 225 9.71 20.96 5.49
C PRO A 225 9.97 21.83 4.26
N GLY A 226 8.98 21.99 3.42
CA GLY A 226 9.11 22.75 2.18
C GLY A 226 7.86 23.53 1.88
N ASP A 227 8.05 24.74 1.36
CA ASP A 227 6.96 25.50 0.77
C ASP A 227 6.79 25.04 -0.68
N ARG A 228 5.59 24.56 -1.04
CA ARG A 228 5.25 24.33 -2.42
C ARG A 228 5.07 25.70 -3.08
N LYS A 229 6.08 26.16 -3.80
CA LYS A 229 5.84 27.25 -4.76
C LYS A 229 4.75 26.77 -5.69
N SER A 230 3.57 27.37 -5.56
CA SER A 230 2.41 27.09 -6.39
C SER A 230 2.85 27.08 -7.85
N VAL A 231 2.74 25.93 -8.50
CA VAL A 231 2.77 25.85 -9.96
C VAL A 231 1.44 26.44 -10.42
N VAL A 232 1.47 27.70 -10.83
CA VAL A 232 0.41 28.40 -11.53
C VAL A 232 0.54 28.10 -13.01
#